data_11417d31df0e784572026b50ef995bc5
#
_entry.id   11417d31df0e784572026b50ef995bc5
#
_cell.length_a   1.000
_cell.length_b   1.000
_cell.length_c   1.000
_cell.angle_alpha   90.00
_cell.angle_beta   90.00
_cell.angle_gamma   90.00
#
_symmetry.space_group_name_H-M   'P 1'
#
loop_
_entity.id
_entity.type
_entity.pdbx_description
1 polymer ?
#
loop_
_entity_poly.entity_id
_entity_poly.type
_entity_poly.pdbx_seq_one_letter_code
_entity_poly.pdbx_strand_id
1 'polypeptide(L)'
;KLNNIVLMKLSLKVVVFLLPLVSLSQIKLTQEVPIGILLDSINHQIIYHTSTSIHRLDLSSLKVISSKEIKNPKPSDFSTILKRNKLLFLENRGGDILALNSNDSLVKIDNSNISNFFIGSSIFIRNDTIFKHGGYGYWTQSNFLTYFEDLTKEWQIYPISQKSEIPPDIAAHNSLIIDDSYYFFGGASISENGSRVVSSLNEEVWSYNFKEKKWRLVGDFLGGHIIPIYTSFTKGKNLFVLDEKKQLYKINILGNLITKYKIAPILYRFIKKIKPIYYKGLVYFLDDLGNINKIPITELTKEVEEITVFYQKQNFLQIVLIVTFFSIVFFIIFCLNLILLHRNYLTHKSNK
;
A
#
# COMPACT_ATOMS: atom_id res chain seq x y z
N LYS A 1 7.39 45.73 42.92
CA LYS A 1 7.12 44.27 43.07
C LYS A 1 6.21 43.71 41.98
N LEU A 2 5.28 44.50 41.39
CA LEU A 2 4.38 44.04 40.34
C LEU A 2 5.08 43.80 38.98
N ASN A 3 6.06 44.62 38.63
CA ASN A 3 6.78 44.53 37.33
C ASN A 3 7.64 43.25 37.19
N ASN A 4 8.16 42.71 38.30
CA ASN A 4 8.97 41.49 38.24
C ASN A 4 8.14 40.23 38.02
N ILE A 5 6.87 40.20 38.42
CA ILE A 5 5.96 39.04 38.22
C ILE A 5 5.49 38.98 36.76
N VAL A 6 5.28 40.13 36.12
CA VAL A 6 4.88 40.20 34.71
C VAL A 6 6.03 39.75 33.78
N LEU A 7 7.24 40.19 34.06
CA LEU A 7 8.45 39.77 33.32
C LEU A 7 8.74 38.29 33.47
N MET A 8 8.55 37.72 34.67
CA MET A 8 8.75 36.27 34.90
C MET A 8 7.69 35.41 34.22
N LYS A 9 6.43 35.88 34.13
CA LYS A 9 5.37 35.21 33.38
C LYS A 9 5.58 35.29 31.86
N LEU A 10 6.17 36.37 31.35
CA LEU A 10 6.48 36.54 29.93
C LEU A 10 7.66 35.65 29.52
N SER A 11 8.72 35.56 30.34
CA SER A 11 9.87 34.70 30.09
C SER A 11 9.52 33.22 30.14
N LEU A 12 8.61 32.81 31.04
CA LEU A 12 8.17 31.43 31.12
C LEU A 12 7.30 31.00 29.89
N LYS A 13 6.47 31.91 29.35
CA LYS A 13 5.71 31.67 28.12
C LYS A 13 6.59 31.58 26.89
N VAL A 14 7.67 32.37 26.80
CA VAL A 14 8.62 32.31 25.69
C VAL A 14 9.44 31.02 25.74
N VAL A 15 9.87 30.59 26.93
CA VAL A 15 10.60 29.32 27.10
C VAL A 15 9.72 28.10 26.77
N VAL A 16 8.43 28.13 27.16
CA VAL A 16 7.49 27.02 26.82
C VAL A 16 7.15 27.00 25.32
N PHE A 17 7.20 28.13 24.62
CA PHE A 17 6.96 28.18 23.17
C PHE A 17 8.21 27.79 22.34
N LEU A 18 9.41 27.85 22.91
CA LEU A 18 10.66 27.46 22.24
C LEU A 18 11.00 25.97 22.42
N LEU A 19 10.44 25.30 23.43
CA LEU A 19 10.70 23.88 23.70
C LEU A 19 10.22 22.92 22.62
N PRO A 20 9.09 23.12 21.88
CA PRO A 20 8.73 22.23 20.77
C PRO A 20 9.53 22.45 19.49
N LEU A 21 10.26 23.55 19.35
CA LEU A 21 11.06 23.86 18.15
C LEU A 21 12.43 23.14 18.11
N VAL A 22 12.87 22.56 19.22
CA VAL A 22 14.19 21.91 19.32
C VAL A 22 14.17 20.42 18.94
N SER A 23 12.99 19.80 18.74
CA SER A 23 12.88 18.35 18.49
C SER A 23 12.95 17.93 17.02
N LEU A 24 13.03 18.86 16.07
CA LEU A 24 13.20 18.55 14.66
C LEU A 24 14.69 18.54 14.30
N SER A 25 15.39 17.45 14.58
CA SER A 25 16.73 17.27 14.04
C SER A 25 16.63 17.02 12.54
N GLN A 26 16.95 18.05 11.75
CA GLN A 26 17.03 17.96 10.29
C GLN A 26 18.49 17.78 9.89
N ILE A 27 18.78 16.79 9.07
CA ILE A 27 20.10 16.62 8.47
C ILE A 27 19.94 16.73 6.96
N LYS A 28 20.51 17.78 6.38
CA LYS A 28 20.63 17.93 4.93
C LYS A 28 21.75 17.02 4.46
N LEU A 29 21.41 15.95 3.74
CA LEU A 29 22.33 14.88 3.41
C LEU A 29 23.15 15.15 2.14
N THR A 30 22.54 15.65 1.10
CA THR A 30 23.23 15.94 -0.19
C THR A 30 22.42 16.92 -1.04
N GLN A 31 23.02 17.42 -2.13
CA GLN A 31 22.28 18.15 -3.17
C GLN A 31 21.57 17.21 -4.14
N GLU A 32 21.80 15.89 -4.05
CA GLU A 32 21.21 14.89 -4.92
C GLU A 32 19.79 14.51 -4.47
N VAL A 33 18.95 14.22 -5.45
CA VAL A 33 17.55 13.81 -5.18
C VAL A 33 17.56 12.42 -4.55
N PRO A 34 16.97 12.29 -3.34
CA PRO A 34 16.84 10.99 -2.70
C PRO A 34 15.90 10.07 -3.50
N ILE A 35 16.26 8.80 -3.57
CA ILE A 35 15.46 7.75 -4.21
C ILE A 35 14.69 6.94 -3.17
N GLY A 36 15.25 6.71 -1.99
CA GLY A 36 14.59 5.95 -0.95
C GLY A 36 15.26 5.96 0.41
N ILE A 37 14.48 5.54 1.38
CA ILE A 37 14.92 5.24 2.75
C ILE A 37 14.48 3.84 3.12
N LEU A 38 15.32 3.13 3.88
CA LEU A 38 15.07 1.79 4.39
C LEU A 38 15.47 1.69 5.85
N LEU A 39 14.80 0.80 6.58
CA LEU A 39 15.16 0.48 7.96
C LEU A 39 16.02 -0.78 8.01
N ASP A 40 17.22 -0.65 8.56
CA ASP A 40 18.02 -1.77 9.06
C ASP A 40 17.79 -1.90 10.56
N SER A 41 16.77 -2.66 10.93
CA SER A 41 16.38 -2.82 12.34
C SER A 41 17.39 -3.64 13.16
N ILE A 42 18.20 -4.46 12.50
CA ILE A 42 19.23 -5.29 13.15
C ILE A 42 20.39 -4.42 13.62
N ASN A 43 20.86 -3.55 12.73
CA ASN A 43 21.98 -2.66 13.03
C ASN A 43 21.55 -1.29 13.59
N HIS A 44 20.27 -1.08 13.83
CA HIS A 44 19.69 0.19 14.29
C HIS A 44 20.07 1.39 13.40
N GLN A 45 19.92 1.22 12.08
CA GLN A 45 20.30 2.21 11.09
C GLN A 45 19.16 2.53 10.13
N ILE A 46 19.18 3.75 9.61
CA ILE A 46 18.44 4.12 8.40
C ILE A 46 19.42 4.08 7.23
N ILE A 47 19.07 3.39 6.17
CA ILE A 47 19.77 3.43 4.90
C ILE A 47 19.06 4.46 4.02
N TYR A 48 19.78 5.48 3.66
CA TYR A 48 19.34 6.51 2.73
C TYR A 48 20.15 6.37 1.46
N HIS A 49 19.53 6.43 0.29
CA HIS A 49 20.28 6.32 -0.96
C HIS A 49 19.78 7.30 -2.02
N THR A 50 20.72 7.72 -2.82
CA THR A 50 20.53 8.50 -4.05
C THR A 50 20.83 7.61 -5.27
N SER A 51 20.87 8.19 -6.47
CA SER A 51 21.31 7.47 -7.67
C SER A 51 22.81 7.09 -7.62
N THR A 52 23.62 7.85 -6.92
CA THR A 52 25.08 7.74 -6.92
C THR A 52 25.69 7.32 -5.60
N SER A 53 24.91 7.35 -4.50
CA SER A 53 25.46 7.12 -3.16
C SER A 53 24.49 6.40 -2.22
N ILE A 54 25.07 5.74 -1.22
CA ILE A 54 24.36 5.09 -0.12
C ILE A 54 24.94 5.63 1.19
N HIS A 55 24.06 6.10 2.05
CA HIS A 55 24.42 6.59 3.37
C HIS A 55 23.74 5.73 4.43
N ARG A 56 24.48 5.42 5.49
CA ARG A 56 23.95 4.78 6.69
C ARG A 56 23.94 5.77 7.82
N LEU A 57 22.81 5.92 8.46
CA LEU A 57 22.61 6.85 9.57
C LEU A 57 22.27 6.09 10.83
N ASP A 58 22.78 6.55 11.95
CA ASP A 58 22.31 6.11 13.25
C ASP A 58 20.84 6.46 13.46
N LEU A 59 20.03 5.48 13.84
CA LEU A 59 18.59 5.63 13.95
C LEU A 59 18.16 6.64 15.02
N SER A 60 18.94 6.77 16.09
CA SER A 60 18.63 7.66 17.21
C SER A 60 19.00 9.11 16.93
N SER A 61 20.23 9.33 16.49
CA SER A 61 20.81 10.66 16.27
C SER A 61 20.61 11.18 14.85
N LEU A 62 20.26 10.30 13.89
CA LEU A 62 20.26 10.57 12.44
C LEU A 62 21.61 11.04 11.88
N LYS A 63 22.70 10.83 12.60
CA LYS A 63 24.05 11.17 12.12
C LYS A 63 24.52 10.13 11.13
N VAL A 64 25.23 10.57 10.09
CA VAL A 64 25.84 9.69 9.10
C VAL A 64 26.96 8.89 9.77
N ILE A 65 26.84 7.55 9.71
CA ILE A 65 27.86 6.61 10.19
C ILE A 65 28.83 6.28 9.08
N SER A 66 28.29 6.09 7.86
CA SER A 66 29.11 5.76 6.68
C SER A 66 28.41 6.24 5.41
N SER A 67 29.24 6.55 4.43
CA SER A 67 28.82 6.91 3.08
C SER A 67 29.61 6.08 2.07
N LYS A 68 28.96 5.68 0.99
CA LYS A 68 29.54 4.85 -0.05
C LYS A 68 29.06 5.33 -1.42
N GLU A 69 29.97 5.58 -2.34
CA GLU A 69 29.64 5.92 -3.71
C GLU A 69 29.36 4.66 -4.55
N ILE A 70 28.41 4.78 -5.46
CA ILE A 70 28.09 3.75 -6.46
C ILE A 70 28.88 4.08 -7.73
N LYS A 71 29.85 3.23 -8.11
CA LYS A 71 30.78 3.50 -9.23
C LYS A 71 30.14 3.48 -10.61
N ASN A 72 29.06 2.72 -10.79
CA ASN A 72 28.27 2.69 -12.02
C ASN A 72 26.81 3.00 -11.73
N PRO A 73 26.49 4.25 -11.40
CA PRO A 73 25.15 4.64 -11.06
C PRO A 73 24.21 4.34 -12.23
N LYS A 74 23.03 3.81 -11.91
CA LYS A 74 21.96 3.61 -12.88
C LYS A 74 20.87 4.65 -12.70
N PRO A 75 20.02 4.88 -13.71
CA PRO A 75 18.92 5.82 -13.62
C PRO A 75 18.03 5.54 -12.39
N SER A 76 17.36 6.57 -11.89
CA SER A 76 16.62 6.63 -10.62
C SER A 76 15.34 5.79 -10.54
N ASP A 77 15.18 4.78 -11.38
CA ASP A 77 13.92 4.01 -11.49
C ASP A 77 14.06 2.62 -10.83
N PHE A 78 14.39 2.64 -9.53
CA PHE A 78 14.52 1.44 -8.72
C PHE A 78 13.64 1.50 -7.47
N SER A 79 13.04 0.37 -7.13
CA SER A 79 12.61 0.07 -5.78
C SER A 79 13.75 -0.60 -5.02
N THR A 80 13.89 -0.33 -3.73
CA THR A 80 14.97 -0.92 -2.92
C THR A 80 14.39 -1.72 -1.78
N ILE A 81 15.08 -2.81 -1.45
CA ILE A 81 14.75 -3.68 -0.33
C ILE A 81 16.01 -4.09 0.42
N LEU A 82 15.85 -4.43 1.69
CA LEU A 82 16.93 -4.98 2.50
C LEU A 82 16.64 -6.46 2.77
N LYS A 83 17.49 -7.35 2.24
CA LYS A 83 17.41 -8.80 2.47
C LYS A 83 18.71 -9.29 3.09
N ARG A 84 18.66 -9.92 4.29
CA ARG A 84 19.85 -10.41 5.01
C ARG A 84 20.99 -9.38 5.09
N ASN A 85 20.66 -8.14 5.44
CA ASN A 85 21.58 -7.00 5.48
C ASN A 85 22.21 -6.60 4.14
N LYS A 86 21.76 -7.19 3.03
CA LYS A 86 22.15 -6.78 1.67
C LYS A 86 21.11 -5.85 1.09
N LEU A 87 21.55 -4.68 0.65
CA LEU A 87 20.73 -3.77 -0.10
C LEU A 87 20.61 -4.28 -1.54
N LEU A 88 19.37 -4.51 -1.96
CA LEU A 88 19.02 -4.93 -3.31
C LEU A 88 18.25 -3.82 -4.01
N PHE A 89 18.51 -3.64 -5.29
CA PHE A 89 17.87 -2.68 -6.17
C PHE A 89 17.04 -3.46 -7.19
N LEU A 90 15.76 -3.20 -7.23
CA LEU A 90 14.82 -3.84 -8.15
C LEU A 90 14.43 -2.83 -9.22
N GLU A 91 14.79 -3.12 -10.45
CA GLU A 91 14.51 -2.25 -11.58
C GLU A 91 13.00 -2.23 -11.90
N ASN A 92 12.41 -1.04 -11.90
CA ASN A 92 10.94 -0.89 -12.05
C ASN A 92 10.44 -1.18 -13.48
N ARG A 93 11.32 -1.18 -14.47
CA ARG A 93 10.93 -1.43 -15.88
C ARG A 93 11.29 -2.82 -16.37
N GLY A 94 12.53 -3.24 -16.13
CA GLY A 94 13.04 -4.54 -16.60
C GLY A 94 12.82 -5.67 -15.60
N GLY A 95 12.64 -5.33 -14.33
CA GLY A 95 12.47 -6.30 -13.27
C GLY A 95 13.75 -6.96 -12.78
N ASP A 96 14.89 -6.49 -13.24
CA ASP A 96 16.19 -7.00 -12.82
C ASP A 96 16.44 -6.71 -11.33
N ILE A 97 17.05 -7.67 -10.66
CA ILE A 97 17.57 -7.46 -9.31
C ILE A 97 19.06 -7.21 -9.39
N LEU A 98 19.48 -6.08 -8.84
CA LEU A 98 20.89 -5.69 -8.77
C LEU A 98 21.35 -5.68 -7.31
N ALA A 99 22.63 -5.98 -7.12
CA ALA A 99 23.30 -5.85 -5.82
C ALA A 99 24.63 -5.13 -5.99
N LEU A 100 25.16 -4.53 -4.92
CA LEU A 100 26.52 -4.03 -4.91
C LEU A 100 27.52 -5.19 -4.77
N ASN A 101 28.50 -5.22 -5.64
CA ASN A 101 29.66 -6.11 -5.52
C ASN A 101 30.72 -5.51 -4.59
N SER A 102 31.85 -6.22 -4.41
CA SER A 102 32.99 -5.79 -3.59
C SER A 102 33.62 -4.47 -4.05
N ASN A 103 33.46 -4.12 -5.33
CA ASN A 103 34.00 -2.91 -5.94
C ASN A 103 33.03 -1.74 -5.96
N ASP A 104 31.88 -1.84 -5.23
CA ASP A 104 30.84 -0.82 -5.14
C ASP A 104 30.11 -0.54 -6.46
N SER A 105 30.14 -1.51 -7.36
CA SER A 105 29.40 -1.46 -8.62
C SER A 105 28.11 -2.26 -8.52
N LEU A 106 27.04 -1.75 -9.11
CA LEU A 106 25.79 -2.48 -9.25
C LEU A 106 25.94 -3.58 -10.30
N VAL A 107 25.72 -4.81 -9.89
CA VAL A 107 25.74 -5.99 -10.75
C VAL A 107 24.40 -6.70 -10.73
N LYS A 108 23.96 -7.19 -11.87
CA LYS A 108 22.76 -8.01 -11.99
C LYS A 108 23.02 -9.35 -11.30
N ILE A 109 22.10 -9.75 -10.42
CA ILE A 109 22.11 -11.05 -9.74
C ILE A 109 20.95 -11.94 -10.17
N ASP A 110 20.10 -11.45 -11.04
CA ASP A 110 18.90 -12.08 -11.58
C ASP A 110 19.26 -12.75 -12.91
N ASN A 111 18.93 -14.03 -13.04
CA ASN A 111 19.12 -14.82 -14.25
C ASN A 111 17.85 -14.90 -15.13
N SER A 112 16.75 -14.27 -14.69
CA SER A 112 15.52 -14.29 -15.46
C SER A 112 15.70 -13.66 -16.83
N ASN A 113 15.28 -14.37 -17.88
CA ASN A 113 15.37 -13.90 -19.26
C ASN A 113 14.13 -13.09 -19.68
N ILE A 114 13.10 -13.07 -18.85
CA ILE A 114 11.83 -12.43 -19.15
C ILE A 114 11.67 -11.26 -18.21
N SER A 115 11.47 -10.09 -18.79
CA SER A 115 11.10 -8.94 -18.00
C SER A 115 9.76 -9.18 -17.33
N ASN A 116 9.65 -8.73 -16.13
CA ASN A 116 8.50 -8.98 -15.29
C ASN A 116 7.59 -7.76 -15.27
N PHE A 117 6.33 -7.99 -14.91
CA PHE A 117 5.35 -6.94 -14.65
C PHE A 117 5.73 -6.19 -13.37
N PHE A 118 6.61 -5.20 -13.48
CA PHE A 118 7.19 -4.56 -12.30
C PHE A 118 6.60 -3.20 -11.96
N ILE A 119 6.16 -2.45 -12.97
CA ILE A 119 5.65 -1.10 -12.76
C ILE A 119 4.38 -1.15 -11.91
N GLY A 120 4.43 -0.54 -10.75
CA GLY A 120 3.28 -0.52 -9.83
C GLY A 120 2.98 -1.87 -9.15
N SER A 121 3.91 -2.84 -9.20
CA SER A 121 3.78 -4.07 -8.43
C SER A 121 3.98 -3.80 -6.93
N SER A 122 3.38 -4.63 -6.10
CA SER A 122 3.67 -4.66 -4.66
C SER A 122 4.84 -5.61 -4.41
N ILE A 123 5.91 -5.11 -3.78
CA ILE A 123 7.10 -5.88 -3.45
C ILE A 123 7.21 -5.98 -1.93
N PHE A 124 7.46 -7.18 -1.43
CA PHE A 124 7.59 -7.44 0.00
C PHE A 124 8.52 -8.63 0.28
N ILE A 125 8.97 -8.75 1.53
CA ILE A 125 9.76 -9.90 2.01
C ILE A 125 8.91 -10.68 3.01
N ARG A 126 8.85 -11.99 2.85
CA ARG A 126 8.26 -12.92 3.81
C ARG A 126 9.16 -14.14 3.94
N ASN A 127 9.50 -14.51 5.18
CA ASN A 127 10.38 -15.64 5.47
C ASN A 127 11.65 -15.61 4.60
N ASP A 128 12.28 -14.44 4.53
CA ASP A 128 13.52 -14.20 3.77
C ASP A 128 13.40 -14.40 2.24
N THR A 129 12.20 -14.56 1.72
CA THR A 129 11.93 -14.66 0.28
C THR A 129 11.34 -13.35 -0.22
N ILE A 130 11.84 -12.87 -1.36
CA ILE A 130 11.29 -11.68 -2.03
C ILE A 130 10.07 -12.11 -2.82
N PHE A 131 8.96 -11.45 -2.57
CA PHE A 131 7.72 -11.62 -3.32
C PHE A 131 7.39 -10.36 -4.10
N LYS A 132 6.66 -10.57 -5.18
CA LYS A 132 6.06 -9.53 -6.00
C LYS A 132 4.64 -9.94 -6.39
N HIS A 133 3.70 -9.01 -6.32
CA HIS A 133 2.32 -9.22 -6.76
C HIS A 133 1.87 -8.13 -7.73
N GLY A 134 1.19 -8.54 -8.78
CA GLY A 134 0.63 -7.64 -9.78
C GLY A 134 1.70 -6.89 -10.58
N GLY A 135 1.34 -5.71 -11.05
CA GLY A 135 2.19 -4.82 -11.83
C GLY A 135 1.83 -4.77 -13.30
N TYR A 136 2.41 -3.80 -13.99
CA TYR A 136 2.22 -3.54 -15.41
C TYR A 136 3.52 -3.81 -16.18
N GLY A 137 3.39 -4.48 -17.31
CA GLY A 137 4.49 -4.73 -18.25
C GLY A 137 3.94 -5.34 -19.53
N TYR A 138 4.70 -5.23 -20.63
CA TYR A 138 4.29 -5.75 -21.95
C TYR A 138 2.86 -5.33 -22.39
N TRP A 139 2.50 -4.08 -22.09
CA TRP A 139 1.19 -3.49 -22.44
C TRP A 139 -0.01 -4.09 -21.70
N THR A 140 0.22 -4.90 -20.66
CA THR A 140 -0.84 -5.52 -19.86
C THR A 140 -0.50 -5.46 -18.37
N GLN A 141 -1.49 -5.77 -17.55
CA GLN A 141 -1.34 -5.97 -16.11
C GLN A 141 -1.31 -7.46 -15.78
N SER A 142 -0.94 -7.76 -14.55
CA SER A 142 -0.83 -9.12 -14.05
C SER A 142 -1.46 -9.25 -12.67
N ASN A 143 -2.00 -10.43 -12.38
CA ASN A 143 -2.43 -10.85 -11.04
C ASN A 143 -1.48 -11.87 -10.40
N PHE A 144 -0.32 -12.11 -11.01
CA PHE A 144 0.59 -13.14 -10.53
C PHE A 144 1.23 -12.74 -9.20
N LEU A 145 1.20 -13.67 -8.25
CA LEU A 145 2.08 -13.67 -7.11
C LEU A 145 3.33 -14.44 -7.50
N THR A 146 4.47 -13.75 -7.55
CA THR A 146 5.77 -14.33 -7.92
C THR A 146 6.74 -14.22 -6.77
N TYR A 147 7.75 -15.07 -6.74
CA TYR A 147 8.83 -15.03 -5.76
C TYR A 147 10.18 -15.20 -6.44
N PHE A 148 11.21 -14.63 -5.85
CA PHE A 148 12.57 -14.78 -6.34
C PHE A 148 13.21 -16.02 -5.71
N GLU A 149 13.53 -17.00 -6.53
CA GLU A 149 14.18 -18.24 -6.12
C GLU A 149 15.69 -18.02 -5.97
N ASP A 150 16.20 -18.23 -4.76
CA ASP A 150 17.61 -17.93 -4.44
C ASP A 150 18.61 -18.89 -5.11
N LEU A 151 18.20 -20.11 -5.46
CA LEU A 151 19.09 -21.10 -6.08
C LEU A 151 19.27 -20.82 -7.58
N THR A 152 18.18 -20.69 -8.30
CA THR A 152 18.21 -20.44 -9.75
C THR A 152 18.50 -18.99 -10.08
N LYS A 153 18.27 -18.07 -9.12
CA LYS A 153 18.30 -16.64 -9.32
C LYS A 153 17.27 -16.15 -10.33
N GLU A 154 16.07 -16.72 -10.28
CA GLU A 154 15.01 -16.43 -11.21
C GLU A 154 13.70 -16.11 -10.50
N TRP A 155 12.85 -15.34 -11.14
CA TRP A 155 11.47 -15.12 -10.70
C TRP A 155 10.61 -16.32 -11.09
N GLN A 156 9.91 -16.88 -10.11
CA GLN A 156 9.00 -18.01 -10.26
C GLN A 156 7.59 -17.61 -9.86
N ILE A 157 6.58 -18.19 -10.53
CA ILE A 157 5.18 -18.01 -10.12
C ILE A 157 4.94 -18.80 -8.83
N TYR A 158 4.37 -18.14 -7.83
CA TYR A 158 4.07 -18.81 -6.57
C TYR A 158 2.85 -19.72 -6.73
N PRO A 159 2.89 -20.94 -6.17
CA PRO A 159 1.85 -21.93 -6.40
C PRO A 159 0.47 -21.47 -5.91
N ILE A 160 -0.56 -21.74 -6.71
CA ILE A 160 -1.96 -21.49 -6.38
C ILE A 160 -2.71 -22.83 -6.36
N SER A 161 -3.52 -23.06 -5.33
CA SER A 161 -4.39 -24.25 -5.24
C SER A 161 -5.46 -24.24 -6.32
N GLN A 162 -5.83 -25.39 -6.86
CA GLN A 162 -6.89 -25.54 -7.87
C GLN A 162 -8.27 -24.99 -7.43
N LYS A 163 -8.53 -24.93 -6.11
CA LYS A 163 -9.77 -24.37 -5.54
C LYS A 163 -9.63 -22.90 -5.15
N SER A 164 -8.66 -22.21 -5.70
CA SER A 164 -8.46 -20.77 -5.46
C SER A 164 -9.39 -19.95 -6.35
N GLU A 165 -9.91 -18.86 -5.81
CA GLU A 165 -10.46 -17.79 -6.63
C GLU A 165 -9.30 -17.10 -7.39
N ILE A 166 -9.63 -16.32 -8.41
CA ILE A 166 -8.65 -15.61 -9.23
C ILE A 166 -8.86 -14.12 -9.03
N PRO A 167 -7.90 -13.40 -8.47
CA PRO A 167 -7.99 -11.94 -8.33
C PRO A 167 -7.86 -11.25 -9.70
N PRO A 168 -8.32 -10.01 -9.83
CA PRO A 168 -8.14 -9.24 -11.05
C PRO A 168 -6.67 -8.93 -11.31
N ASP A 169 -6.33 -8.68 -12.56
CA ASP A 169 -5.07 -8.08 -12.95
C ASP A 169 -4.99 -6.66 -12.37
N ILE A 170 -3.86 -6.33 -11.73
CA ILE A 170 -3.77 -5.14 -10.89
C ILE A 170 -2.39 -4.50 -10.91
N ALA A 171 -2.34 -3.18 -10.87
CA ALA A 171 -1.13 -2.40 -10.62
C ALA A 171 -1.40 -1.25 -9.65
N ALA A 172 -0.35 -0.73 -9.04
CA ALA A 172 -0.39 0.42 -8.13
C ALA A 172 -1.38 0.26 -6.95
N HIS A 173 -1.49 -0.96 -6.43
CA HIS A 173 -2.38 -1.30 -5.33
C HIS A 173 -1.69 -1.18 -3.97
N ASN A 174 -2.50 -1.07 -2.93
CA ASN A 174 -2.03 -1.19 -1.56
C ASN A 174 -1.94 -2.63 -1.14
N SER A 175 -0.97 -2.92 -0.28
CA SER A 175 -0.85 -4.26 0.27
C SER A 175 -0.35 -4.27 1.71
N LEU A 176 -0.70 -5.34 2.41
CA LEU A 176 -0.33 -5.58 3.79
C LEU A 176 -0.25 -7.09 4.05
N ILE A 177 0.78 -7.51 4.79
CA ILE A 177 0.86 -8.88 5.30
C ILE A 177 0.40 -8.88 6.76
N ILE A 178 -0.54 -9.76 7.06
CA ILE A 178 -1.02 -10.01 8.42
C ILE A 178 -0.95 -11.51 8.66
N ASP A 179 -0.10 -11.92 9.59
CA ASP A 179 0.15 -13.33 9.90
C ASP A 179 0.54 -14.13 8.63
N ASP A 180 -0.24 -15.13 8.24
CA ASP A 180 0.00 -15.95 7.04
C ASP A 180 -0.79 -15.49 5.81
N SER A 181 -1.33 -14.27 5.82
CA SER A 181 -2.14 -13.75 4.73
C SER A 181 -1.57 -12.44 4.19
N TYR A 182 -1.50 -12.37 2.86
CA TYR A 182 -1.23 -11.15 2.11
C TYR A 182 -2.58 -10.57 1.69
N TYR A 183 -2.80 -9.30 1.93
CA TYR A 183 -4.01 -8.56 1.53
C TYR A 183 -3.63 -7.49 0.52
N PHE A 184 -4.51 -7.28 -0.46
CA PHE A 184 -4.41 -6.11 -1.32
C PHE A 184 -5.77 -5.48 -1.61
N PHE A 185 -5.77 -4.20 -1.97
CA PHE A 185 -6.97 -3.41 -2.30
C PHE A 185 -6.59 -2.12 -3.03
N GLY A 186 -7.58 -1.50 -3.68
CA GLY A 186 -7.37 -0.32 -4.51
C GLY A 186 -6.43 -0.62 -5.68
N GLY A 187 -5.81 0.40 -6.23
CA GLY A 187 -5.01 0.29 -7.44
C GLY A 187 -5.84 0.41 -8.70
N ALA A 188 -5.21 0.17 -9.84
CA ALA A 188 -5.83 0.26 -11.15
C ALA A 188 -5.84 -1.10 -11.84
N SER A 189 -6.97 -1.46 -12.43
CA SER A 189 -7.12 -2.57 -13.34
C SER A 189 -7.32 -2.05 -14.75
N ILE A 190 -6.68 -2.67 -15.73
CA ILE A 190 -6.88 -2.37 -17.15
C ILE A 190 -7.78 -3.45 -17.72
N SER A 191 -8.95 -3.06 -18.22
CA SER A 191 -9.80 -3.95 -19.00
C SER A 191 -9.76 -3.54 -20.45
N GLU A 192 -9.62 -4.51 -21.34
CA GLU A 192 -9.84 -4.32 -22.77
C GLU A 192 -11.34 -4.35 -23.04
N ASN A 193 -11.89 -3.18 -23.40
CA ASN A 193 -13.26 -3.09 -23.85
C ASN A 193 -13.25 -2.81 -25.37
N GLY A 194 -13.14 -3.86 -26.16
CA GLY A 194 -12.97 -3.78 -27.62
C GLY A 194 -11.61 -3.14 -27.99
N SER A 195 -11.61 -2.03 -28.74
CA SER A 195 -10.41 -1.34 -29.18
C SER A 195 -9.91 -0.27 -28.19
N ARG A 196 -10.51 -0.13 -27.01
CA ARG A 196 -10.14 0.88 -26.00
C ARG A 196 -9.64 0.22 -24.73
N VAL A 197 -8.46 0.62 -24.30
CA VAL A 197 -7.91 0.31 -22.98
C VAL A 197 -8.57 1.24 -21.97
N VAL A 198 -9.37 0.67 -21.07
CA VAL A 198 -10.02 1.45 -20.00
C VAL A 198 -9.34 1.08 -18.69
N SER A 199 -8.77 2.09 -18.04
CA SER A 199 -8.30 1.94 -16.66
C SER A 199 -9.46 2.15 -15.69
N SER A 200 -9.77 1.17 -14.86
CA SER A 200 -10.73 1.26 -13.76
C SER A 200 -10.04 1.13 -12.42
N LEU A 201 -10.59 1.78 -11.40
CA LEU A 201 -10.14 1.54 -10.03
C LEU A 201 -10.60 0.16 -9.58
N ASN A 202 -9.73 -0.57 -8.86
CA ASN A 202 -10.12 -1.81 -8.23
C ASN A 202 -10.95 -1.51 -6.98
N GLU A 203 -12.17 -2.02 -6.98
CA GLU A 203 -13.15 -1.87 -5.91
C GLU A 203 -13.24 -3.10 -4.99
N GLU A 204 -12.24 -3.97 -5.01
CA GLU A 204 -12.24 -5.22 -4.28
C GLU A 204 -11.10 -5.29 -3.27
N VAL A 205 -11.33 -6.01 -2.18
CA VAL A 205 -10.33 -6.42 -1.19
C VAL A 205 -10.08 -7.90 -1.35
N TRP A 206 -8.86 -8.27 -1.61
CA TRP A 206 -8.45 -9.65 -1.79
C TRP A 206 -7.47 -10.11 -0.73
N SER A 207 -7.45 -11.40 -0.44
CA SER A 207 -6.46 -12.03 0.42
C SER A 207 -5.88 -13.29 -0.21
N TYR A 208 -4.57 -13.47 -0.05
CA TYR A 208 -3.89 -14.72 -0.35
C TYR A 208 -3.40 -15.37 0.93
N ASN A 209 -3.85 -16.58 1.24
CA ASN A 209 -3.36 -17.34 2.38
C ASN A 209 -2.19 -18.24 1.96
N PHE A 210 -1.00 -17.98 2.53
CA PHE A 210 0.22 -18.70 2.17
C PHE A 210 0.23 -20.18 2.58
N LYS A 211 -0.50 -20.56 3.63
CA LYS A 211 -0.61 -21.97 4.08
C LYS A 211 -1.52 -22.75 3.16
N GLU A 212 -2.68 -22.19 2.82
CA GLU A 212 -3.68 -22.83 1.95
C GLU A 212 -3.34 -22.69 0.47
N LYS A 213 -2.44 -21.76 0.12
CA LYS A 213 -2.11 -21.38 -1.26
C LYS A 213 -3.33 -20.93 -2.06
N LYS A 214 -4.19 -20.12 -1.44
CA LYS A 214 -5.47 -19.72 -2.02
C LYS A 214 -5.69 -18.23 -1.95
N TRP A 215 -6.21 -17.70 -3.04
CA TRP A 215 -6.86 -16.39 -3.08
C TRP A 215 -8.31 -16.50 -2.61
N ARG A 216 -8.79 -15.43 -2.00
CA ARG A 216 -10.19 -15.25 -1.61
C ARG A 216 -10.57 -13.78 -1.75
N LEU A 217 -11.74 -13.52 -2.30
CA LEU A 217 -12.37 -12.22 -2.22
C LEU A 217 -12.85 -11.99 -0.78
N VAL A 218 -12.41 -10.89 -0.18
CA VAL A 218 -12.79 -10.50 1.19
C VAL A 218 -14.06 -9.68 1.16
N GLY A 219 -14.22 -8.81 0.17
CA GLY A 219 -15.40 -7.97 -0.03
C GLY A 219 -15.11 -6.77 -0.94
N ASP A 220 -16.11 -5.90 -1.08
CA ASP A 220 -16.04 -4.69 -1.89
C ASP A 220 -15.38 -3.57 -1.10
N PHE A 221 -14.36 -2.93 -1.68
CA PHE A 221 -13.60 -1.85 -1.07
C PHE A 221 -14.40 -0.55 -1.07
N LEU A 222 -14.68 -0.02 0.12
CA LEU A 222 -15.47 1.20 0.28
C LEU A 222 -14.64 2.49 0.33
N GLY A 223 -13.32 2.36 0.36
CA GLY A 223 -12.37 3.48 0.41
C GLY A 223 -11.82 3.91 -0.95
N GLY A 224 -12.59 3.82 -2.02
CA GLY A 224 -12.13 4.05 -3.41
C GLY A 224 -11.46 5.41 -3.67
N HIS A 225 -11.69 6.41 -2.81
CA HIS A 225 -11.00 7.69 -2.83
C HIS A 225 -9.59 7.64 -2.21
N ILE A 226 -9.25 6.56 -1.49
CA ILE A 226 -7.94 6.35 -0.90
C ILE A 226 -7.06 5.67 -1.94
N ILE A 227 -6.52 6.45 -2.85
CA ILE A 227 -5.59 5.97 -3.87
C ILE A 227 -4.18 6.27 -3.41
N PRO A 228 -3.51 5.35 -2.74
CA PRO A 228 -2.15 5.60 -2.31
C PRO A 228 -1.19 4.86 -3.21
N ILE A 229 -0.68 5.53 -4.16
CA ILE A 229 0.28 4.89 -5.04
C ILE A 229 1.66 4.82 -4.40
N TYR A 230 2.01 5.74 -3.48
CA TYR A 230 3.43 5.87 -3.13
C TYR A 230 3.75 6.11 -1.64
N THR A 231 2.78 6.39 -0.81
CA THR A 231 3.08 6.84 0.56
C THR A 231 2.28 6.05 1.57
N SER A 232 2.76 4.87 1.91
CA SER A 232 2.16 4.05 2.96
C SER A 232 3.23 3.39 3.83
N PHE A 233 2.92 3.14 5.09
CA PHE A 233 3.73 2.39 6.01
C PHE A 233 2.87 1.51 6.91
N THR A 234 3.48 0.47 7.48
CA THR A 234 2.79 -0.48 8.35
C THR A 234 3.16 -0.27 9.82
N LYS A 235 2.18 -0.43 10.71
CA LYS A 235 2.38 -0.54 12.15
C LYS A 235 1.58 -1.72 12.68
N GLY A 236 2.24 -2.81 12.98
CA GLY A 236 1.58 -4.06 13.33
C GLY A 236 0.64 -4.53 12.21
N LYS A 237 -0.62 -4.78 12.55
CA LYS A 237 -1.64 -5.24 11.59
C LYS A 237 -2.41 -4.09 10.91
N ASN A 238 -1.93 -2.86 11.00
CA ASN A 238 -2.55 -1.70 10.38
C ASN A 238 -1.66 -1.12 9.28
N LEU A 239 -2.30 -0.72 8.19
CA LEU A 239 -1.68 0.08 7.13
C LEU A 239 -2.04 1.54 7.35
N PHE A 240 -1.03 2.40 7.30
CA PHE A 240 -1.20 3.85 7.27
C PHE A 240 -0.95 4.34 5.87
N VAL A 241 -1.86 5.12 5.36
CA VAL A 241 -1.86 5.63 3.99
C VAL A 241 -1.99 7.13 4.01
N LEU A 242 -1.15 7.80 3.24
CA LEU A 242 -1.25 9.23 2.98
C LEU A 242 -1.72 9.42 1.54
N ASP A 243 -2.88 10.05 1.36
CA ASP A 243 -3.44 10.30 0.03
C ASP A 243 -2.78 11.53 -0.66
N GLU A 244 -3.23 11.83 -1.87
CA GLU A 244 -2.72 12.97 -2.64
C GLU A 244 -2.96 14.32 -1.97
N LYS A 245 -4.01 14.43 -1.16
CA LYS A 245 -4.36 15.64 -0.40
C LYS A 245 -3.60 15.74 0.92
N LYS A 246 -2.67 14.80 1.18
CA LYS A 246 -1.92 14.70 2.44
C LYS A 246 -2.79 14.31 3.63
N GLN A 247 -3.95 13.69 3.37
CA GLN A 247 -4.83 13.15 4.38
C GLN A 247 -4.31 11.79 4.85
N LEU A 248 -4.19 11.60 6.16
CA LEU A 248 -3.73 10.34 6.76
C LEU A 248 -4.91 9.44 7.12
N TYR A 249 -4.82 8.20 6.66
CA TYR A 249 -5.77 7.12 6.97
C TYR A 249 -5.06 5.98 7.66
N LYS A 250 -5.68 5.38 8.67
CA LYS A 250 -5.31 4.08 9.22
C LYS A 250 -6.32 3.04 8.77
N ILE A 251 -5.86 2.00 8.12
CA ILE A 251 -6.68 0.90 7.63
C ILE A 251 -6.42 -0.32 8.51
N ASN A 252 -7.47 -0.79 9.18
CA ASN A 252 -7.49 -2.01 9.96
C ASN A 252 -8.33 -3.06 9.22
N ILE A 253 -7.69 -3.90 8.42
CA ILE A 253 -8.38 -4.90 7.59
C ILE A 253 -9.16 -5.90 8.45
N LEU A 254 -8.54 -6.43 9.51
CA LEU A 254 -9.19 -7.42 10.38
C LEU A 254 -10.35 -6.84 11.17
N GLY A 255 -10.25 -5.57 11.59
CA GLY A 255 -11.34 -4.85 12.26
C GLY A 255 -12.35 -4.24 11.29
N ASN A 256 -12.11 -4.34 9.99
CA ASN A 256 -12.96 -3.77 8.93
C ASN A 256 -13.22 -2.26 9.10
N LEU A 257 -12.17 -1.49 9.43
CA LEU A 257 -12.28 -0.07 9.73
C LEU A 257 -11.25 0.77 8.99
N ILE A 258 -11.69 1.94 8.51
CA ILE A 258 -10.86 3.06 8.10
C ILE A 258 -11.00 4.16 9.15
N THR A 259 -9.88 4.64 9.66
CA THR A 259 -9.84 5.83 10.52
C THR A 259 -9.15 6.95 9.78
N LYS A 260 -9.85 8.05 9.55
CA LYS A 260 -9.32 9.29 8.98
C LYS A 260 -8.87 10.20 10.11
N TYR A 261 -7.69 10.77 10.01
CA TYR A 261 -7.14 11.70 11.00
C TYR A 261 -7.13 13.12 10.46
N LYS A 262 -7.24 14.11 11.32
CA LYS A 262 -7.01 15.51 10.93
C LYS A 262 -5.58 15.69 10.40
N ILE A 263 -5.44 16.52 9.40
CA ILE A 263 -4.15 16.77 8.74
C ILE A 263 -3.17 17.41 9.73
N ALA A 264 -2.08 16.71 10.01
CA ALA A 264 -0.96 17.30 10.74
C ALA A 264 -0.11 18.16 9.78
N PRO A 265 0.24 19.42 10.13
CA PRO A 265 0.97 20.33 9.25
C PRO A 265 2.28 19.77 8.70
N ILE A 266 2.96 18.92 9.46
CA ILE A 266 4.20 18.27 9.04
C ILE A 266 4.03 17.37 7.81
N LEU A 267 2.81 16.82 7.59
CA LEU A 267 2.53 15.94 6.47
C LEU A 267 2.63 16.66 5.11
N TYR A 268 2.52 17.98 5.07
CA TYR A 268 2.69 18.74 3.82
C TYR A 268 4.12 18.67 3.27
N ARG A 269 5.10 18.33 4.11
CA ARG A 269 6.51 18.18 3.72
C ARG A 269 6.89 16.80 3.22
N PHE A 270 6.03 15.79 3.33
CA PHE A 270 6.36 14.44 2.87
C PHE A 270 6.58 14.39 1.36
N ILE A 271 7.66 13.72 0.94
CA ILE A 271 7.85 13.36 -0.47
C ILE A 271 6.91 12.22 -0.82
N LYS A 272 5.97 12.45 -1.74
CA LYS A 272 4.94 11.47 -2.13
C LYS A 272 5.46 10.14 -2.66
N LYS A 273 6.65 10.11 -3.25
CA LYS A 273 7.21 8.91 -3.91
C LYS A 273 8.05 8.02 -3.00
N ILE A 274 8.35 8.47 -1.78
CA ILE A 274 9.24 7.75 -0.87
C ILE A 274 8.44 7.27 0.33
N LYS A 275 8.39 5.94 0.51
CA LYS A 275 7.64 5.31 1.60
C LYS A 275 8.25 5.70 2.95
N PRO A 276 7.45 6.22 3.90
CA PRO A 276 7.90 6.43 5.25
C PRO A 276 8.21 5.10 5.96
N ILE A 277 9.02 5.17 6.99
CA ILE A 277 9.37 4.02 7.83
C ILE A 277 8.77 4.22 9.22
N TYR A 278 8.04 3.23 9.73
CA TYR A 278 7.63 3.18 11.13
C TYR A 278 8.58 2.28 11.94
N TYR A 279 9.10 2.82 13.04
CA TYR A 279 9.89 2.04 13.99
C TYR A 279 9.77 2.58 15.42
N LYS A 280 9.46 1.69 16.36
CA LYS A 280 9.39 2.00 17.82
C LYS A 280 8.64 3.30 18.18
N GLY A 281 7.47 3.51 17.59
CA GLY A 281 6.63 4.68 17.88
C GLY A 281 6.93 5.93 17.05
N LEU A 282 7.98 5.91 16.25
CA LEU A 282 8.39 7.02 15.38
C LEU A 282 8.13 6.67 13.91
N VAL A 283 7.75 7.69 13.14
CA VAL A 283 7.66 7.65 11.68
C VAL A 283 8.80 8.47 11.11
N TYR A 284 9.64 7.85 10.31
CA TYR A 284 10.76 8.47 9.60
C TYR A 284 10.36 8.72 8.16
N PHE A 285 10.64 9.89 7.64
CA PHE A 285 10.28 10.27 6.28
C PHE A 285 11.29 11.25 5.69
N LEU A 286 11.31 11.33 4.37
CA LEU A 286 12.03 12.38 3.65
C LEU A 286 11.09 13.54 3.35
N ASP A 287 11.57 14.77 3.60
CA ASP A 287 10.87 15.97 3.20
C ASP A 287 11.28 16.42 1.78
N ASP A 288 10.56 17.39 1.26
CA ASP A 288 10.76 18.00 -0.06
C ASP A 288 12.12 18.69 -0.22
N LEU A 289 12.83 18.93 0.89
CA LEU A 289 14.19 19.48 0.91
C LEU A 289 15.26 18.39 0.96
N GLY A 290 14.87 17.11 1.00
CA GLY A 290 15.78 15.97 1.11
C GLY A 290 16.27 15.70 2.53
N ASN A 291 15.65 16.27 3.56
CA ASN A 291 16.02 15.99 4.94
C ASN A 291 15.24 14.77 5.46
N ILE A 292 15.93 13.96 6.28
CA ILE A 292 15.25 12.92 7.06
C ILE A 292 14.69 13.55 8.32
N ASN A 293 13.39 13.41 8.49
CA ASN A 293 12.65 13.85 9.66
C ASN A 293 12.10 12.64 10.41
N LYS A 294 11.83 12.81 11.71
CA LYS A 294 11.14 11.83 12.53
C LYS A 294 10.05 12.50 13.35
N ILE A 295 8.91 11.83 13.48
CA ILE A 295 7.76 12.31 14.23
C ILE A 295 7.13 11.15 15.02
N PRO A 296 6.71 11.34 16.26
CA PRO A 296 5.92 10.35 16.98
C PRO A 296 4.61 10.05 16.23
N ILE A 297 4.28 8.77 16.08
CA ILE A 297 3.02 8.36 15.44
C ILE A 297 1.79 8.95 16.19
N THR A 298 1.91 9.16 17.50
CA THR A 298 0.87 9.77 18.33
C THR A 298 0.53 11.20 17.93
N GLU A 299 1.51 11.95 17.41
CA GLU A 299 1.25 13.30 16.89
C GLU A 299 0.50 13.25 15.56
N LEU A 300 0.82 12.28 14.70
CA LEU A 300 0.10 12.08 13.42
C LEU A 300 -1.32 11.58 13.62
N THR A 301 -1.59 10.85 14.70
CA THR A 301 -2.87 10.21 14.98
C THR A 301 -3.61 10.84 16.16
N LYS A 302 -3.30 12.11 16.48
CA LYS A 302 -3.82 12.80 17.66
C LYS A 302 -5.32 13.03 17.61
N GLU A 303 -5.84 13.44 16.45
CA GLU A 303 -7.24 13.80 16.30
C GLU A 303 -7.88 12.98 15.19
N VAL A 304 -8.86 12.16 15.59
CA VAL A 304 -9.69 11.39 14.64
C VAL A 304 -10.74 12.33 14.06
N GLU A 305 -10.85 12.34 12.73
CA GLU A 305 -11.87 13.10 12.01
C GLU A 305 -13.09 12.23 11.72
N GLU A 306 -12.85 11.00 11.26
CA GLU A 306 -13.89 10.09 10.82
C GLU A 306 -13.48 8.63 11.00
N ILE A 307 -14.45 7.75 11.25
CA ILE A 307 -14.27 6.29 11.24
C ILE A 307 -15.36 5.70 10.34
N THR A 308 -14.93 4.94 9.33
CA THR A 308 -15.82 4.30 8.37
C THR A 308 -15.51 2.82 8.21
N VAL A 309 -16.42 2.09 7.57
CA VAL A 309 -16.22 0.67 7.22
C VAL A 309 -15.24 0.58 6.05
N PHE A 310 -14.31 -0.37 6.12
CA PHE A 310 -13.27 -0.56 5.12
C PHE A 310 -13.78 -1.32 3.88
N TYR A 311 -14.53 -2.41 4.12
CA TYR A 311 -15.12 -3.20 3.03
C TYR A 311 -16.51 -3.71 3.41
N GLN A 312 -17.33 -3.96 2.39
CA GLN A 312 -18.62 -4.63 2.53
C GLN A 312 -18.48 -6.07 2.06
N LYS A 313 -18.81 -7.02 2.94
CA LYS A 313 -18.87 -8.44 2.53
C LYS A 313 -20.01 -8.60 1.53
N GLN A 314 -19.73 -9.28 0.43
CA GLN A 314 -20.78 -9.68 -0.51
C GLN A 314 -21.71 -10.68 0.17
N ASN A 315 -22.92 -10.24 0.49
CA ASN A 315 -23.94 -11.08 1.10
C ASN A 315 -24.69 -11.85 0.01
N PHE A 316 -24.04 -12.87 -0.57
CA PHE A 316 -24.65 -13.75 -1.58
C PHE A 316 -26.03 -14.26 -1.12
N LEU A 317 -26.18 -14.57 0.17
CA LEU A 317 -27.45 -15.02 0.75
C LEU A 317 -28.55 -13.96 0.64
N GLN A 318 -28.22 -12.67 0.86
CA GLN A 318 -29.19 -11.58 0.70
C GLN A 318 -29.62 -11.39 -0.74
N ILE A 319 -28.70 -11.49 -1.68
CA ILE A 319 -29.00 -11.42 -3.13
C ILE A 319 -29.90 -12.57 -3.52
N VAL A 320 -29.59 -13.80 -3.11
CA VAL A 320 -30.42 -14.99 -3.37
C VAL A 320 -31.81 -14.82 -2.75
N LEU A 321 -31.93 -14.34 -1.51
CA LEU A 321 -33.21 -14.10 -0.87
C LEU A 321 -34.04 -13.04 -1.61
N ILE A 322 -33.43 -11.95 -2.05
CA ILE A 322 -34.10 -10.89 -2.82
C ILE A 322 -34.58 -11.43 -4.15
N VAL A 323 -33.73 -12.12 -4.92
CA VAL A 323 -34.09 -12.72 -6.21
C VAL A 323 -35.21 -13.74 -6.04
N THR A 324 -35.12 -14.59 -5.02
CA THR A 324 -36.16 -15.61 -4.72
C THR A 324 -37.48 -14.93 -4.35
N PHE A 325 -37.47 -13.87 -3.52
CA PHE A 325 -38.67 -13.10 -3.17
C PHE A 325 -39.34 -12.52 -4.41
N PHE A 326 -38.58 -11.82 -5.27
CA PHE A 326 -39.16 -11.27 -6.51
C PHE A 326 -39.67 -12.35 -7.47
N SER A 327 -39.03 -13.48 -7.55
CA SER A 327 -39.47 -14.63 -8.35
C SER A 327 -40.80 -15.18 -7.86
N ILE A 328 -40.99 -15.32 -6.55
CA ILE A 328 -42.25 -15.77 -5.93
C ILE A 328 -43.36 -14.75 -6.19
N VAL A 329 -43.11 -13.46 -5.99
CA VAL A 329 -44.08 -12.39 -6.25
C VAL A 329 -44.53 -12.41 -7.72
N PHE A 330 -43.57 -12.51 -8.64
CA PHE A 330 -43.87 -12.59 -10.07
C PHE A 330 -44.71 -13.82 -10.40
N PHE A 331 -44.39 -14.97 -9.82
CA PHE A 331 -45.17 -16.20 -10.00
C PHE A 331 -46.60 -16.08 -9.51
N ILE A 332 -46.81 -15.44 -8.33
CA ILE A 332 -48.16 -15.20 -7.79
C ILE A 332 -48.98 -14.31 -8.72
N ILE A 333 -48.36 -13.21 -9.22
CA ILE A 333 -49.02 -12.28 -10.15
C ILE A 333 -49.40 -13.01 -11.44
N PHE A 334 -48.48 -13.84 -11.95
CA PHE A 334 -48.75 -14.67 -13.15
C PHE A 334 -49.93 -15.63 -12.96
N CYS A 335 -49.99 -16.36 -11.85
CA CYS A 335 -51.11 -17.25 -11.51
C CYS A 335 -52.44 -16.49 -11.37
N LEU A 336 -52.43 -15.35 -10.73
CA LEU A 336 -53.64 -14.51 -10.60
C LEU A 336 -54.15 -14.02 -11.97
N ASN A 337 -53.27 -13.63 -12.86
CA ASN A 337 -53.65 -13.25 -14.23
C ASN A 337 -54.22 -14.44 -15.01
N LEU A 338 -53.69 -15.65 -14.87
CA LEU A 338 -54.26 -16.85 -15.49
C LEU A 338 -55.65 -17.16 -14.96
N ILE A 339 -55.88 -17.04 -13.65
CA ILE A 339 -57.20 -17.23 -13.03
C ILE A 339 -58.21 -16.20 -13.56
N LEU A 340 -57.80 -14.95 -13.68
CA LEU A 340 -58.66 -13.86 -14.22
C LEU A 340 -59.00 -14.13 -15.69
N LEU A 341 -58.03 -14.53 -16.49
CA LEU A 341 -58.25 -14.88 -17.91
C LEU A 341 -59.21 -16.07 -18.02
N HIS A 342 -59.01 -17.10 -17.22
CA HIS A 342 -59.89 -18.27 -17.22
C HIS A 342 -61.35 -17.90 -16.80
N ARG A 343 -61.49 -17.06 -15.77
CA ARG A 343 -62.82 -16.58 -15.33
C ARG A 343 -63.48 -15.75 -16.42
N ASN A 344 -62.77 -14.86 -17.10
CA ASN A 344 -63.31 -14.08 -18.20
C ASN A 344 -63.73 -14.97 -19.39
N TYR A 345 -62.96 -16.02 -19.66
CA TYR A 345 -63.29 -16.99 -20.68
C TYR A 345 -64.62 -17.74 -20.38
N LEU A 346 -64.79 -18.16 -19.10
CA LEU A 346 -66.03 -18.86 -18.64
C LEU A 346 -67.23 -17.95 -18.73
N THR A 347 -67.13 -16.69 -18.30
CA THR A 347 -68.25 -15.71 -18.37
C THR A 347 -68.63 -15.42 -19.84
N HIS A 348 -67.66 -15.37 -20.73
CA HIS A 348 -67.95 -15.16 -22.15
C HIS A 348 -68.62 -16.37 -22.81
N LYS A 349 -68.35 -17.61 -22.33
CA LYS A 349 -68.98 -18.83 -22.78
C LYS A 349 -70.37 -19.02 -22.25
N SER A 350 -70.69 -18.50 -21.05
CA SER A 350 -72.07 -18.57 -20.45
C SER A 350 -73.05 -17.57 -21.04
N ASN A 351 -72.53 -16.51 -21.72
CA ASN A 351 -73.35 -15.47 -22.36
C ASN A 351 -73.60 -15.70 -23.86
N LYS A 352 -73.14 -16.84 -24.39
CA LYS A 352 -73.52 -17.39 -25.69
C LYS A 352 -74.45 -18.56 -25.56
#